data_f390f001160cf3c45e09562c6fa8eb2e
#
_entry.id   f390f001160cf3c45e09562c6fa8eb2e
#
_cell.length_a   1.000
_cell.length_b   1.000
_cell.length_c   1.000
_cell.angle_alpha   90.00
_cell.angle_beta   90.00
_cell.angle_gamma   90.00
#
_symmetry.space_group_name_H-M   'P 1'
#
loop_
_entity.id
_entity.type
_entity.pdbx_description
1 polymer ?
#
loop_
_entity_poly.entity_id
_entity_poly.type
_entity_poly.pdbx_seq_one_letter_code
_entity_poly.pdbx_strand_id
1 'polypeptide(L)'
;EHVLNALPANQEQSALYKGSTFHTIIEESAKRQKDGNVDDVAKLLSELESQWDPKKYLTSSVKKEQQDRTSLTPALESYQKWSSSNPNEIVALELPFTTYIGGFKINGFIDRVEKTPDGEYVVIDYKTGGKKKKVDAANSPQLNLYALALKENPDYGKLPVKAIFFYVEKPEGEQLIE
;
A
#
# COMPACT_ATOMS: atom_id res chain seq x y z
N GLU A 1 18.63 -17.10 23.92
CA GLU A 1 19.24 -16.49 22.72
C GLU A 1 18.24 -16.61 21.55
N HIS A 2 17.48 -15.55 21.29
CA HIS A 2 16.67 -15.49 20.09
C HIS A 2 17.57 -15.07 18.94
N VAL A 3 17.94 -16.03 18.10
CA VAL A 3 18.55 -15.74 16.80
C VAL A 3 17.47 -15.09 15.94
N LEU A 4 17.49 -13.77 15.86
CA LEU A 4 16.78 -13.04 14.81
C LEU A 4 17.39 -13.50 13.48
N ASN A 5 16.67 -14.32 12.72
CA ASN A 5 16.97 -14.59 11.32
C ASN A 5 16.74 -13.28 10.54
N ALA A 6 17.67 -12.33 10.69
CA ALA A 6 17.71 -11.16 9.85
C ALA A 6 18.00 -11.63 8.41
N LEU A 7 17.13 -11.26 7.49
CA LEU A 7 17.42 -11.39 6.06
C LEU A 7 18.77 -10.68 5.77
N PRO A 8 19.59 -11.18 4.84
CA PRO A 8 20.77 -10.44 4.42
C PRO A 8 20.39 -9.01 4.07
N ALA A 9 21.14 -8.02 4.58
CA ALA A 9 20.84 -6.59 4.45
C ALA A 9 20.47 -6.16 3.00
N ASN A 10 21.09 -6.78 2.00
CA ASN A 10 20.80 -6.50 0.59
C ASN A 10 19.42 -6.98 0.12
N GLN A 11 18.85 -8.04 0.72
CA GLN A 11 17.51 -8.53 0.35
C GLN A 11 16.41 -7.66 0.97
N GLU A 12 16.61 -7.18 2.19
CA GLU A 12 15.69 -6.23 2.82
C GLU A 12 15.64 -4.92 2.05
N GLN A 13 16.80 -4.38 1.66
CA GLN A 13 16.88 -3.13 0.91
C GLN A 13 16.25 -3.25 -0.48
N SER A 14 16.43 -4.37 -1.17
CA SER A 14 15.81 -4.62 -2.47
C SER A 14 14.28 -4.70 -2.38
N ALA A 15 13.76 -5.39 -1.35
CA ALA A 15 12.33 -5.48 -1.11
C ALA A 15 11.71 -4.13 -0.73
N LEU A 16 12.41 -3.34 0.08
CA LEU A 16 12.00 -1.97 0.43
C LEU A 16 11.99 -1.07 -0.81
N TYR A 17 13.02 -1.14 -1.66
CA TYR A 17 13.08 -0.35 -2.89
C TYR A 17 11.93 -0.70 -3.84
N LYS A 18 11.67 -1.99 -4.08
CA LYS A 18 10.53 -2.46 -4.86
C LYS A 18 9.20 -1.93 -4.31
N GLY A 19 9.01 -2.07 -3.00
CA GLY A 19 7.82 -1.59 -2.30
C GLY A 19 7.64 -0.08 -2.43
N SER A 20 8.67 0.70 -2.12
CA SER A 20 8.61 2.16 -2.17
C SER A 20 8.36 2.68 -3.59
N THR A 21 8.97 2.07 -4.62
CA THR A 21 8.72 2.44 -6.02
C THR A 21 7.25 2.20 -6.38
N PHE A 22 6.69 1.05 -6.02
CA PHE A 22 5.27 0.78 -6.24
C PHE A 22 4.37 1.80 -5.53
N HIS A 23 4.60 2.04 -4.24
CA HIS A 23 3.81 3.00 -3.46
C HIS A 23 3.86 4.40 -4.08
N THR A 24 5.03 4.87 -4.49
CA THR A 24 5.16 6.19 -5.14
C THR A 24 4.31 6.28 -6.41
N ILE A 25 4.33 5.26 -7.27
CA ILE A 25 3.55 5.26 -8.53
C ILE A 25 2.05 5.31 -8.25
N ILE A 26 1.56 4.45 -7.35
CA ILE A 26 0.12 4.40 -7.06
C ILE A 26 -0.36 5.61 -6.28
N GLU A 27 0.47 6.20 -5.43
CA GLU A 27 0.17 7.45 -4.73
C GLU A 27 -0.01 8.61 -5.72
N GLU A 28 0.93 8.77 -6.67
CA GLU A 28 0.83 9.80 -7.71
C GLU A 28 -0.40 9.57 -8.61
N SER A 29 -0.70 8.32 -8.96
CA SER A 29 -1.91 7.97 -9.70
C SER A 29 -3.18 8.30 -8.89
N ALA A 30 -3.21 7.98 -7.60
CA ALA A 30 -4.33 8.29 -6.72
C ALA A 30 -4.53 9.80 -6.53
N LYS A 31 -3.46 10.60 -6.49
CA LYS A 31 -3.54 12.07 -6.49
C LYS A 31 -4.23 12.58 -7.76
N ARG A 32 -3.81 12.09 -8.93
CA ARG A 32 -4.45 12.45 -10.20
C ARG A 32 -5.91 12.01 -10.26
N GLN A 33 -6.22 10.82 -9.75
CA GLN A 33 -7.61 10.33 -9.66
C GLN A 33 -8.47 11.24 -8.76
N LYS A 34 -7.94 11.68 -7.63
CA LYS A 34 -8.62 12.63 -6.74
C LYS A 34 -8.94 13.96 -7.44
N ASP A 35 -8.09 14.38 -8.38
CA ASP A 35 -8.27 15.57 -9.21
C ASP A 35 -9.13 15.31 -10.47
N GLY A 36 -9.73 14.12 -10.59
CA GLY A 36 -10.61 13.73 -11.69
C GLY A 36 -9.91 13.11 -12.91
N ASN A 37 -8.59 12.86 -12.82
CA ASN A 37 -7.79 12.29 -13.91
C ASN A 37 -7.43 10.83 -13.60
N VAL A 38 -8.13 9.90 -14.23
CA VAL A 38 -7.85 8.46 -14.05
C VAL A 38 -6.78 8.02 -15.04
N ASP A 39 -5.68 7.49 -14.52
CA ASP A 39 -4.60 6.95 -15.34
C ASP A 39 -5.02 5.63 -16.00
N ASP A 40 -4.51 5.40 -17.20
CA ASP A 40 -4.52 4.08 -17.81
C ASP A 40 -3.27 3.26 -17.40
N VAL A 41 -3.27 1.98 -17.76
CA VAL A 41 -2.15 1.07 -17.46
C VAL A 41 -0.86 1.56 -18.13
N ALA A 42 -0.93 2.08 -19.35
CA ALA A 42 0.26 2.54 -20.10
C ALA A 42 0.98 3.67 -19.35
N LYS A 43 0.22 4.59 -18.73
CA LYS A 43 0.78 5.66 -17.91
C LYS A 43 1.50 5.11 -16.69
N LEU A 44 0.90 4.16 -15.95
CA LEU A 44 1.53 3.55 -14.79
C LEU A 44 2.81 2.79 -15.13
N LEU A 45 2.81 2.05 -16.25
CA LEU A 45 4.00 1.34 -16.72
C LEU A 45 5.10 2.29 -17.17
N SER A 46 4.74 3.41 -17.83
CA SER A 46 5.71 4.47 -18.17
C SER A 46 6.35 5.07 -16.92
N GLU A 47 5.59 5.26 -15.85
CA GLU A 47 6.14 5.74 -14.57
C GLU A 47 7.06 4.70 -13.92
N LEU A 48 6.71 3.41 -13.97
CA LEU A 48 7.59 2.34 -13.51
C LEU A 48 8.94 2.38 -14.24
N GLU A 49 8.93 2.50 -15.57
CA GLU A 49 10.17 2.59 -16.36
C GLU A 49 10.99 3.83 -16.01
N SER A 50 10.35 4.96 -15.75
CA SER A 50 11.05 6.22 -15.45
C SER A 50 11.59 6.28 -14.01
N GLN A 51 10.91 5.65 -13.05
CA GLN A 51 11.27 5.71 -11.62
C GLN A 51 12.18 4.55 -11.18
N TRP A 52 12.16 3.43 -11.91
CA TRP A 52 12.99 2.28 -11.56
C TRP A 52 14.44 2.53 -11.92
N ASP A 53 15.30 2.61 -10.90
CA ASP A 53 16.75 2.73 -11.05
C ASP A 53 17.44 1.43 -10.62
N PRO A 54 17.95 0.62 -11.56
CA PRO A 54 18.63 -0.63 -11.24
C PRO A 54 19.83 -0.46 -10.29
N LYS A 55 20.43 0.73 -10.26
CA LYS A 55 21.57 1.03 -9.38
C LYS A 55 21.15 1.15 -7.90
N LYS A 56 19.90 1.51 -7.65
CA LYS A 56 19.33 1.58 -6.29
C LYS A 56 18.83 0.22 -5.81
N TYR A 57 18.63 -0.72 -6.73
CA TYR A 57 18.22 -2.08 -6.40
C TYR A 57 19.45 -2.89 -5.98
N LEU A 58 19.69 -3.01 -4.68
CA LEU A 58 20.89 -3.60 -4.10
C LEU A 58 20.86 -5.14 -4.16
N THR A 59 21.15 -5.69 -5.32
CA THR A 59 21.34 -7.13 -5.53
C THR A 59 22.55 -7.40 -6.41
N SER A 60 23.21 -8.54 -6.18
CA SER A 60 24.26 -9.04 -7.08
C SER A 60 23.69 -9.77 -8.30
N SER A 61 22.37 -9.97 -8.39
CA SER A 61 21.70 -10.73 -9.44
C SER A 61 20.85 -9.83 -10.32
N VAL A 62 21.33 -9.55 -11.54
CA VAL A 62 20.57 -8.86 -12.59
C VAL A 62 19.25 -9.58 -12.88
N LYS A 63 19.25 -10.93 -12.87
CA LYS A 63 18.04 -11.73 -13.08
C LYS A 63 16.99 -11.46 -12.01
N LYS A 64 17.39 -11.34 -10.74
CA LYS A 64 16.44 -11.05 -9.65
C LYS A 64 15.88 -9.64 -9.75
N GLU A 65 16.72 -8.66 -10.06
CA GLU A 65 16.29 -7.28 -10.29
C GLU A 65 15.21 -7.22 -11.40
N GLN A 66 15.48 -7.84 -12.55
CA GLN A 66 14.53 -7.90 -13.65
C GLN A 66 13.22 -8.61 -13.28
N GLN A 67 13.30 -9.73 -12.54
CA GLN A 67 12.12 -10.44 -12.06
C GLN A 67 11.26 -9.57 -11.14
N ASP A 68 11.88 -8.88 -10.19
CA ASP A 68 11.16 -8.04 -9.23
C ASP A 68 10.56 -6.82 -9.93
N ARG A 69 11.25 -6.19 -10.88
CA ARG A 69 10.69 -5.12 -11.71
C ARG A 69 9.49 -5.62 -12.53
N THR A 70 9.67 -6.74 -13.23
CA THR A 70 8.61 -7.32 -14.07
C THR A 70 7.38 -7.73 -13.26
N SER A 71 7.56 -8.16 -12.00
CA SER A 71 6.45 -8.54 -11.13
C SER A 71 5.56 -7.35 -10.74
N LEU A 72 6.02 -6.11 -10.88
CA LEU A 72 5.20 -4.92 -10.66
C LEU A 72 4.22 -4.63 -11.79
N THR A 73 4.46 -5.13 -13.00
CA THR A 73 3.54 -4.94 -14.14
C THR A 73 2.12 -5.45 -13.83
N PRO A 74 1.91 -6.75 -13.52
CA PRO A 74 0.57 -7.23 -13.18
C PRO A 74 0.00 -6.59 -11.91
N ALA A 75 0.87 -6.15 -10.98
CA ALA A 75 0.44 -5.44 -9.79
C ALA A 75 -0.17 -4.06 -10.12
N LEU A 76 0.46 -3.31 -11.03
CA LEU A 76 -0.04 -2.01 -11.51
C LEU A 76 -1.32 -2.17 -12.34
N GLU A 77 -1.41 -3.21 -13.19
CA GLU A 77 -2.63 -3.55 -13.94
C GLU A 77 -3.80 -3.84 -12.99
N SER A 78 -3.55 -4.65 -11.97
CA SER A 78 -4.56 -4.99 -10.96
C SER A 78 -4.99 -3.77 -10.14
N TYR A 79 -4.04 -2.93 -9.74
CA TYR A 79 -4.32 -1.67 -9.07
C TYR A 79 -5.19 -0.76 -9.93
N GLN A 80 -4.82 -0.55 -11.19
CA GLN A 80 -5.55 0.31 -12.11
C GLN A 80 -6.99 -0.18 -12.30
N LYS A 81 -7.17 -1.48 -12.55
CA LYS A 81 -8.49 -2.08 -12.72
C LYS A 81 -9.37 -1.89 -11.48
N TRP A 82 -8.82 -2.16 -10.30
CA TRP A 82 -9.54 -1.96 -9.04
C TRP A 82 -9.84 -0.47 -8.81
N SER A 83 -8.86 0.40 -8.94
CA SER A 83 -9.00 1.83 -8.66
C SER A 83 -9.99 2.51 -9.59
N SER A 84 -9.98 2.17 -10.89
CA SER A 84 -10.92 2.74 -11.88
C SER A 84 -12.36 2.29 -11.70
N SER A 85 -12.59 1.13 -11.10
CA SER A 85 -13.94 0.60 -10.82
C SER A 85 -14.46 0.91 -9.41
N ASN A 86 -13.62 1.45 -8.55
CA ASN A 86 -13.98 1.74 -7.17
C ASN A 86 -14.87 3.00 -7.08
N PRO A 87 -16.10 2.89 -6.55
CA PRO A 87 -17.03 4.02 -6.47
C PRO A 87 -16.73 5.00 -5.34
N ASN A 88 -15.78 4.68 -4.46
CA ASN A 88 -15.47 5.49 -3.30
C ASN A 88 -14.65 6.73 -3.67
N GLU A 89 -14.90 7.82 -2.97
CA GLU A 89 -14.12 9.06 -3.06
C GLU A 89 -12.80 8.91 -2.29
N ILE A 90 -11.66 9.26 -2.89
CA ILE A 90 -10.39 9.37 -2.19
C ILE A 90 -10.37 10.64 -1.36
N VAL A 91 -10.43 10.52 -0.03
CA VAL A 91 -10.43 11.69 0.86
C VAL A 91 -9.05 12.04 1.40
N ALA A 92 -8.18 11.04 1.62
CA ALA A 92 -6.79 11.28 2.00
C ALA A 92 -5.84 10.23 1.40
N LEU A 93 -4.60 10.66 1.18
CA LEU A 93 -3.44 9.85 0.79
C LEU A 93 -2.30 10.17 1.73
N GLU A 94 -1.51 9.15 2.11
CA GLU A 94 -0.39 9.28 3.04
C GLU A 94 -0.79 10.11 4.28
N LEU A 95 -1.97 9.81 4.86
CA LEU A 95 -2.52 10.57 5.98
C LEU A 95 -1.62 10.38 7.22
N PRO A 96 -0.90 11.43 7.66
CA PRO A 96 -0.06 11.31 8.85
C PRO A 96 -0.93 11.18 10.09
N PHE A 97 -0.50 10.34 11.03
CA PHE A 97 -1.15 10.23 12.32
C PHE A 97 -0.16 10.16 13.48
N THR A 98 -0.64 10.58 14.63
CA THR A 98 -0.03 10.33 15.94
C THR A 98 -1.11 9.80 16.87
N THR A 99 -0.87 8.67 17.51
CA THR A 99 -1.75 8.10 18.51
C THR A 99 -0.93 7.59 19.70
N TYR A 100 -1.60 7.22 20.80
CA TYR A 100 -0.95 6.73 22.00
C TYR A 100 -1.57 5.39 22.43
N ILE A 101 -0.73 4.38 22.63
CA ILE A 101 -1.13 3.06 23.13
C ILE A 101 -0.29 2.73 24.36
N GLY A 102 -0.96 2.53 25.50
CA GLY A 102 -0.27 2.21 26.76
C GLY A 102 0.75 3.27 27.18
N GLY A 103 0.54 4.54 26.83
CA GLY A 103 1.46 5.64 27.12
C GLY A 103 2.59 5.82 26.07
N PHE A 104 2.72 4.94 25.10
CA PHE A 104 3.71 5.04 24.01
C PHE A 104 3.14 5.83 22.85
N LYS A 105 3.92 6.82 22.38
CA LYS A 105 3.61 7.59 21.17
C LYS A 105 3.92 6.77 19.94
N ILE A 106 2.94 6.63 19.04
CA ILE A 106 3.06 5.94 17.76
C ILE A 106 2.76 6.93 16.66
N ASN A 107 3.67 7.05 15.70
CA ASN A 107 3.51 7.86 14.50
C ASN A 107 3.48 6.96 13.28
N GLY A 108 2.77 7.37 12.23
CA GLY A 108 2.73 6.65 10.96
C GLY A 108 1.95 7.41 9.92
N PHE A 109 1.71 6.71 8.81
CA PHE A 109 0.89 7.19 7.71
C PHE A 109 -0.12 6.10 7.36
N ILE A 110 -1.33 6.51 7.00
CA ILE A 110 -2.33 5.64 6.38
C ILE A 110 -2.23 5.87 4.88
N ASP A 111 -1.92 4.82 4.12
CA ASP A 111 -1.64 4.95 2.68
C ASP A 111 -2.81 5.60 1.93
N ARG A 112 -4.06 5.16 2.21
CA ARG A 112 -5.24 5.70 1.56
C ARG A 112 -6.46 5.65 2.47
N VAL A 113 -7.21 6.74 2.51
CA VAL A 113 -8.54 6.81 3.14
C VAL A 113 -9.56 7.16 2.07
N GLU A 114 -10.62 6.40 2.02
CA GLU A 114 -11.75 6.59 1.12
C GLU A 114 -13.03 6.88 1.88
N LYS A 115 -13.97 7.52 1.19
CA LYS A 115 -15.34 7.72 1.65
C LYS A 115 -16.29 7.00 0.69
N THR A 116 -17.13 6.13 1.25
CA THR A 116 -18.16 5.44 0.47
C THR A 116 -19.29 6.40 0.05
N PRO A 117 -20.11 6.03 -0.94
CA PRO A 117 -21.30 6.81 -1.28
C PRO A 117 -22.26 7.04 -0.11
N ASP A 118 -22.29 6.12 0.87
CA ASP A 118 -23.09 6.25 2.10
C ASP A 118 -22.44 7.14 3.18
N GLY A 119 -21.26 7.70 2.88
CA GLY A 119 -20.55 8.62 3.78
C GLY A 119 -19.70 7.94 4.85
N GLU A 120 -19.46 6.63 4.74
CA GLU A 120 -18.60 5.89 5.65
C GLU A 120 -17.15 5.87 5.18
N TYR A 121 -16.20 5.62 6.09
CA TYR A 121 -14.78 5.58 5.76
C TYR A 121 -14.26 4.16 5.56
N VAL A 122 -13.30 4.03 4.64
CA VAL A 122 -12.51 2.82 4.39
C VAL A 122 -11.03 3.20 4.46
N VAL A 123 -10.24 2.44 5.21
CA VAL A 123 -8.78 2.59 5.22
C VAL A 123 -8.15 1.46 4.44
N ILE A 124 -7.12 1.79 3.65
CA ILE A 124 -6.44 0.85 2.76
C ILE A 124 -4.94 0.96 2.96
N ASP A 125 -4.28 -0.18 3.07
CA ASP A 125 -2.84 -0.33 3.13
C ASP A 125 -2.39 -1.25 2.00
N TYR A 126 -1.45 -0.79 1.19
CA TYR A 126 -0.94 -1.53 0.04
C TYR A 126 0.22 -2.44 0.43
N LYS A 127 0.19 -3.67 -0.03
CA LYS A 127 1.22 -4.68 0.26
C LYS A 127 1.83 -5.23 -1.04
N THR A 128 3.12 -5.01 -1.23
CA THR A 128 3.92 -5.51 -2.37
C THR A 128 4.65 -6.81 -2.05
N GLY A 129 4.30 -7.52 -1.03
CA GLY A 129 4.97 -8.75 -0.64
C GLY A 129 4.15 -9.98 -0.98
N GLY A 130 4.83 -10.99 -1.57
CA GLY A 130 4.23 -12.30 -1.83
C GLY A 130 3.84 -13.03 -0.53
N LYS A 131 3.03 -14.04 -0.69
CA LYS A 131 2.45 -14.98 0.27
C LYS A 131 3.08 -15.00 1.68
N LYS A 132 2.64 -14.13 2.56
CA LYS A 132 2.64 -14.46 3.98
C LYS A 132 1.34 -15.19 4.30
N LYS A 133 1.38 -16.11 5.29
CA LYS A 133 0.25 -16.88 5.83
C LYS A 133 -1.02 -16.03 5.85
N LYS A 134 -2.18 -16.69 5.70
CA LYS A 134 -3.51 -16.09 5.81
C LYS A 134 -3.48 -15.00 6.90
N VAL A 135 -3.45 -13.75 6.49
CA VAL A 135 -3.47 -12.61 7.41
C VAL A 135 -4.93 -12.45 7.82
N ASP A 136 -5.18 -12.56 9.08
CA ASP A 136 -6.46 -12.19 9.67
C ASP A 136 -6.47 -10.65 9.80
N ALA A 137 -7.14 -9.98 8.91
CA ALA A 137 -7.20 -8.51 8.90
C ALA A 137 -7.85 -7.98 10.19
N ALA A 138 -8.88 -8.67 10.71
CA ALA A 138 -9.57 -8.28 11.95
C ALA A 138 -8.63 -8.27 13.16
N ASN A 139 -7.62 -9.12 13.17
CA ASN A 139 -6.60 -9.19 14.24
C ASN A 139 -5.28 -8.49 13.86
N SER A 140 -5.24 -7.74 12.77
CA SER A 140 -4.06 -7.00 12.36
C SER A 140 -3.78 -5.81 13.28
N PRO A 141 -2.66 -5.77 14.02
CA PRO A 141 -2.30 -4.59 14.80
C PRO A 141 -2.20 -3.32 13.96
N GLN A 142 -1.73 -3.42 12.71
CA GLN A 142 -1.58 -2.28 11.81
C GLN A 142 -2.93 -1.71 11.40
N LEU A 143 -3.87 -2.53 10.92
CA LEU A 143 -5.20 -2.04 10.53
C LEU A 143 -6.00 -1.52 11.71
N ASN A 144 -5.90 -2.17 12.88
CA ASN A 144 -6.51 -1.69 14.13
C ASN A 144 -5.93 -0.33 14.55
N LEU A 145 -4.62 -0.14 14.38
CA LEU A 145 -3.96 1.14 14.64
C LEU A 145 -4.47 2.24 13.70
N TYR A 146 -4.62 1.94 12.43
CA TYR A 146 -5.17 2.88 11.45
C TYR A 146 -6.62 3.25 11.75
N ALA A 147 -7.43 2.27 12.15
CA ALA A 147 -8.81 2.52 12.55
C ALA A 147 -8.89 3.44 13.79
N LEU A 148 -8.03 3.19 14.78
CA LEU A 148 -7.92 4.04 15.96
C LEU A 148 -7.45 5.46 15.60
N ALA A 149 -6.41 5.56 14.77
CA ALA A 149 -5.86 6.84 14.32
C ALA A 149 -6.91 7.67 13.55
N LEU A 150 -7.72 7.04 12.71
CA LEU A 150 -8.80 7.71 11.99
C LEU A 150 -9.89 8.21 12.93
N LYS A 151 -10.26 7.38 13.94
CA LYS A 151 -11.24 7.75 14.95
C LYS A 151 -10.78 8.94 15.80
N GLU A 152 -9.49 9.00 16.15
CA GLU A 152 -8.90 10.08 16.96
C GLU A 152 -8.60 11.35 16.14
N ASN A 153 -8.58 11.25 14.82
CA ASN A 153 -8.33 12.38 13.94
C ASN A 153 -9.54 13.35 13.96
N PRO A 154 -9.33 14.65 14.24
CA PRO A 154 -10.43 15.61 14.36
C PRO A 154 -11.24 15.82 13.06
N ASP A 155 -10.64 15.59 11.89
CA ASP A 155 -11.30 15.77 10.59
C ASP A 155 -12.21 14.58 10.23
N TYR A 156 -11.96 13.40 10.78
CA TYR A 156 -12.70 12.17 10.50
C TYR A 156 -13.57 11.75 11.69
N GLY A 157 -13.00 11.60 12.86
CA GLY A 157 -13.71 11.44 14.15
C GLY A 157 -14.52 10.16 14.31
N LYS A 158 -14.40 9.17 13.41
CA LYS A 158 -15.13 7.89 13.49
C LYS A 158 -14.32 6.70 13.02
N LEU A 159 -14.71 5.50 13.48
CA LEU A 159 -14.11 4.27 12.99
C LEU A 159 -14.44 4.06 11.51
N PRO A 160 -13.52 3.52 10.72
CA PRO A 160 -13.82 3.07 9.37
C PRO A 160 -14.74 1.84 9.42
N VAL A 161 -15.62 1.70 8.42
CA VAL A 161 -16.46 0.49 8.27
C VAL A 161 -15.65 -0.70 7.75
N LYS A 162 -14.53 -0.41 7.07
CA LYS A 162 -13.60 -1.42 6.56
C LYS A 162 -12.16 -0.94 6.72
N ALA A 163 -11.27 -1.88 7.05
CA ALA A 163 -9.83 -1.71 7.05
C ALA A 163 -9.23 -2.85 6.21
N ILE A 164 -8.53 -2.50 5.13
CA ILE A 164 -8.20 -3.41 4.04
C ILE A 164 -6.69 -3.48 3.83
N PHE A 165 -6.14 -4.70 3.73
CA PHE A 165 -4.88 -4.93 3.05
C PHE A 165 -5.14 -5.20 1.57
N PHE A 166 -4.58 -4.38 0.69
CA PHE A 166 -4.58 -4.63 -0.74
C PHE A 166 -3.25 -5.27 -1.17
N TYR A 167 -3.29 -6.57 -1.40
CA TYR A 167 -2.12 -7.34 -1.85
C TYR A 167 -2.03 -7.32 -3.37
N VAL A 168 -1.23 -6.41 -3.89
CA VAL A 168 -1.14 -6.12 -5.32
C VAL A 168 -0.60 -7.26 -6.18
N GLU A 169 0.19 -8.17 -5.61
CA GLU A 169 0.77 -9.33 -6.31
C GLU A 169 -0.10 -10.59 -6.23
N LYS A 170 -1.27 -10.52 -5.59
CA LYS A 170 -2.20 -11.66 -5.54
C LYS A 170 -3.07 -11.71 -6.79
N PRO A 171 -3.57 -12.92 -7.16
CA PRO A 171 -4.56 -13.05 -8.20
C PRO A 171 -5.78 -12.17 -7.94
N GLU A 172 -6.43 -11.76 -9.03
CA GLU A 172 -7.70 -11.04 -8.96
C GLU A 172 -8.72 -11.80 -8.09
N GLY A 173 -9.40 -11.09 -7.20
CA GLY A 173 -10.33 -11.66 -6.23
C GLY A 173 -9.72 -12.11 -4.90
N GLU A 174 -8.38 -12.23 -4.81
CA GLU A 174 -7.67 -12.52 -3.55
C GLU A 174 -6.87 -11.32 -3.02
N GLN A 175 -7.01 -10.18 -3.66
CA GLN A 175 -6.19 -9.00 -3.37
C GLN A 175 -6.65 -8.25 -2.13
N LEU A 176 -7.95 -8.22 -1.85
CA LEU A 176 -8.51 -7.51 -0.70
C LEU A 176 -8.70 -8.47 0.47
N ILE A 177 -8.14 -8.12 1.61
CA ILE A 177 -8.33 -8.81 2.89
C ILE A 177 -8.89 -7.77 3.87
N GLU A 178 -10.15 -7.95 4.20
CA GLU A 178 -10.93 -7.08 5.10
C GLU A 178 -10.89 -7.58 6.54
#